data_de8fcd97df98e4152bee308e53bf0674
#
_entry.id   de8fcd97df98e4152bee308e53bf0674
#
_cell.length_a   1.000
_cell.length_b   1.000
_cell.length_c   1.000
_cell.angle_alpha   90.00
_cell.angle_beta   90.00
_cell.angle_gamma   90.00
#
_symmetry.space_group_name_H-M   'P 1'
#
loop_
_entity.id
_entity.type
_entity.pdbx_description
1 polymer ?
#
loop_
_entity_poly.entity_id
_entity_poly.type
_entity_poly.pdbx_seq_one_letter_code
_entity_poly.pdbx_strand_id
1 'polypeptide(L)'
;MTAIGRHRRGFRMVASTVGVIRVCLLASLLIGTAAAAASESVAGEHPNIVVILCDDLGYGDVRCLNPERGKIATPHIDRLASQGMVFTDAHSGSSVCTPTRYGLLTGRYAWRTRLQRGVLDGGNDEPLIAADRLTLGEMLRRSGYATACIGKWHLGFTSDRAIKQGDKPKRTGKGRGDDDANGANDGTEASGMPEKTEMNARGLPLGAKIFGGPTTRGFDYFLGCSNARTMSSLIKNETVIESIAPIAMLPRVAATAVDYIRARGTEPDRDEPFFLYLPLSSPHTPIVPAKGWQGKSGLGAYADFVMQTDAVVGEVLDAIDAAGIADRTLVLFTSDNGCSPQAKVDELERQGHYPSGTRRGYKADIWEGGHRVPFIARWPGQVKASGRCDQTITLTDLMATCAEIVGVALPESAGEDSVSILPALLGGSEPMHEAVVHHSIQGRFAIRQGDWKLVFCSGSGGWGHPSDSDATAQGAPPVQLYDLANDPAESSNVEAKHPDVVRRLTDLLRRYITQGRSAPNRGGRASGQNDVPVRLPEVVTQGASD
;
A
#
# COMPACT_ATOMS: atom_id res chain seq x y z
N MET A 1 -13.76 -23.84 -102.81
CA MET A 1 -12.75 -22.82 -102.76
C MET A 1 -12.22 -22.69 -101.33
N THR A 2 -11.09 -23.25 -101.17
CA THR A 2 -9.92 -23.04 -100.35
C THR A 2 -10.12 -22.38 -98.94
N ALA A 3 -9.89 -23.15 -97.89
CA ALA A 3 -9.63 -22.67 -96.56
C ALA A 3 -8.38 -23.33 -95.99
N ILE A 4 -7.47 -22.52 -95.54
CA ILE A 4 -6.15 -22.87 -95.00
C ILE A 4 -6.25 -22.93 -93.47
N GLY A 5 -5.87 -24.06 -92.92
CA GLY A 5 -5.73 -24.22 -91.47
C GLY A 5 -4.47 -23.59 -90.87
N ARG A 6 -4.54 -23.13 -89.67
CA ARG A 6 -3.37 -22.79 -88.86
C ARG A 6 -3.42 -23.47 -87.49
N HIS A 7 -2.45 -24.33 -87.26
CA HIS A 7 -2.10 -24.89 -85.96
C HIS A 7 -1.69 -23.77 -84.95
N ARG A 8 -2.27 -23.77 -83.77
CA ARG A 8 -1.71 -23.10 -82.60
C ARG A 8 -1.19 -24.13 -81.61
N ARG A 9 0.11 -24.13 -81.43
CA ARG A 9 0.79 -24.88 -80.36
C ARG A 9 0.49 -24.18 -78.97
N GLY A 10 -0.05 -24.92 -78.08
CA GLY A 10 -0.19 -24.47 -76.69
C GLY A 10 1.14 -24.55 -75.92
N PHE A 11 1.57 -23.44 -75.36
CA PHE A 11 2.67 -23.38 -74.40
C PHE A 11 2.08 -23.62 -72.99
N ARG A 12 2.43 -24.73 -72.39
CA ARG A 12 2.18 -24.96 -70.94
C ARG A 12 3.26 -24.26 -70.19
N MET A 13 2.87 -23.23 -69.43
CA MET A 13 3.71 -22.56 -68.42
C MET A 13 3.61 -23.36 -67.11
N VAL A 14 4.67 -24.06 -66.75
CA VAL A 14 4.84 -24.70 -65.48
C VAL A 14 5.33 -23.60 -64.51
N ALA A 15 4.44 -23.00 -63.73
CA ALA A 15 4.83 -22.09 -62.69
C ALA A 15 5.42 -22.89 -61.51
N SER A 16 6.69 -22.64 -61.25
CA SER A 16 7.45 -23.26 -60.17
C SER A 16 6.90 -22.82 -58.79
N THR A 17 6.24 -23.73 -58.08
CA THR A 17 5.68 -23.60 -56.72
C THR A 17 6.75 -23.42 -55.63
N VAL A 18 8.02 -23.43 -55.97
CA VAL A 18 9.15 -23.36 -55.03
C VAL A 18 9.47 -21.93 -54.55
N GLY A 19 9.09 -20.90 -55.34
CA GLY A 19 9.37 -19.49 -55.00
C GLY A 19 8.48 -18.91 -53.90
N VAL A 20 7.22 -19.36 -53.82
CA VAL A 20 6.24 -18.81 -52.85
C VAL A 20 6.49 -19.33 -51.42
N ILE A 21 6.97 -20.58 -51.25
CA ILE A 21 7.25 -21.16 -49.93
C ILE A 21 8.49 -20.51 -49.28
N ARG A 22 9.49 -20.09 -50.09
CA ARG A 22 10.67 -19.38 -49.55
C ARG A 22 10.38 -17.95 -49.10
N VAL A 23 9.46 -17.24 -49.71
CA VAL A 23 9.07 -15.88 -49.29
C VAL A 23 8.22 -15.90 -48.04
N CYS A 24 7.33 -16.88 -47.88
CA CYS A 24 6.53 -17.03 -46.63
C CYS A 24 7.38 -17.48 -45.45
N LEU A 25 8.41 -18.31 -45.63
CA LEU A 25 9.33 -18.73 -44.57
C LEU A 25 10.26 -17.58 -44.10
N LEU A 26 10.69 -16.70 -45.01
CA LEU A 26 11.48 -15.51 -44.64
C LEU A 26 10.64 -14.43 -43.95
N ALA A 27 9.38 -14.25 -44.30
CA ALA A 27 8.47 -13.34 -43.64
C ALA A 27 8.10 -13.84 -42.22
N SER A 28 7.94 -15.15 -42.01
CA SER A 28 7.69 -15.74 -40.69
C SER A 28 8.91 -15.70 -39.77
N LEU A 29 10.14 -15.73 -40.31
CA LEU A 29 11.35 -15.55 -39.50
C LEU A 29 11.58 -14.10 -39.08
N LEU A 30 11.19 -13.12 -39.89
CA LEU A 30 11.30 -11.70 -39.59
C LEU A 30 10.24 -11.21 -38.57
N ILE A 31 9.06 -11.83 -38.53
CA ILE A 31 8.03 -11.55 -37.55
C ILE A 31 8.38 -12.19 -36.18
N GLY A 32 9.03 -13.35 -36.19
CA GLY A 32 9.51 -14.02 -34.98
C GLY A 32 10.65 -13.29 -34.27
N THR A 33 11.50 -12.57 -35.01
CA THR A 33 12.62 -11.79 -34.43
C THR A 33 12.18 -10.41 -33.90
N ALA A 34 11.11 -9.84 -34.43
CA ALA A 34 10.56 -8.56 -33.90
C ALA A 34 9.80 -8.73 -32.57
N ALA A 35 9.21 -9.91 -32.33
CA ALA A 35 8.57 -10.21 -31.03
C ALA A 35 9.59 -10.62 -29.95
N ALA A 36 10.78 -11.13 -30.33
CA ALA A 36 11.85 -11.43 -29.39
C ALA A 36 12.71 -10.20 -29.02
N ALA A 37 12.71 -9.15 -29.87
CA ALA A 37 13.47 -7.93 -29.61
C ALA A 37 12.77 -6.97 -28.61
N ALA A 38 11.52 -7.22 -28.22
CA ALA A 38 10.80 -6.44 -27.22
C ALA A 38 11.00 -6.95 -25.76
N SER A 39 11.77 -8.03 -25.58
CA SER A 39 12.12 -8.55 -24.24
C SER A 39 13.62 -8.41 -23.91
N GLU A 40 14.39 -7.70 -24.75
CA GLU A 40 15.77 -7.36 -24.42
C GLU A 40 15.82 -6.05 -23.66
N SER A 41 16.26 -6.21 -22.44
CA SER A 41 16.96 -5.25 -21.56
C SER A 41 16.15 -4.41 -20.60
N VAL A 42 15.83 -5.01 -19.49
CA VAL A 42 16.23 -4.45 -18.21
C VAL A 42 17.43 -5.30 -17.68
N ALA A 43 18.30 -5.73 -18.53
CA ALA A 43 19.59 -6.36 -18.19
C ALA A 43 20.68 -5.28 -18.02
N GLY A 44 20.33 -4.17 -17.38
CA GLY A 44 21.20 -3.20 -16.76
C GLY A 44 21.00 -3.35 -15.26
N GLU A 45 22.05 -3.15 -14.46
CA GLU A 45 22.14 -3.22 -13.01
C GLU A 45 20.81 -3.04 -12.27
N HIS A 46 20.43 -3.99 -11.40
CA HIS A 46 19.22 -3.91 -10.60
C HIS A 46 19.17 -2.57 -9.85
N PRO A 47 18.06 -1.81 -9.92
CA PRO A 47 17.98 -0.51 -9.25
C PRO A 47 17.95 -0.67 -7.74
N ASN A 48 18.45 0.31 -7.01
CA ASN A 48 18.08 0.46 -5.61
C ASN A 48 16.58 0.72 -5.51
N ILE A 49 15.96 0.20 -4.47
CA ILE A 49 14.51 0.38 -4.24
C ILE A 49 14.32 1.00 -2.86
N VAL A 50 13.68 2.17 -2.81
CA VAL A 50 13.35 2.88 -1.57
C VAL A 50 11.83 3.02 -1.50
N VAL A 51 11.20 2.43 -0.48
CA VAL A 51 9.77 2.54 -0.21
C VAL A 51 9.57 3.39 1.05
N ILE A 52 9.08 4.60 0.90
CA ILE A 52 8.71 5.50 1.99
C ILE A 52 7.21 5.32 2.25
N LEU A 53 6.86 4.79 3.42
CA LEU A 53 5.48 4.52 3.83
C LEU A 53 5.12 5.39 5.02
N CYS A 54 4.26 6.39 4.81
CA CYS A 54 3.69 7.18 5.88
C CYS A 54 2.65 6.40 6.69
N ASP A 55 2.33 6.86 7.88
CA ASP A 55 1.37 6.29 8.82
C ASP A 55 0.25 7.31 9.06
N ASP A 56 -0.96 7.03 8.59
CA ASP A 56 -2.14 7.91 8.68
C ASP A 56 -2.05 9.21 7.86
N LEU A 57 -1.29 9.24 6.77
CA LEU A 57 -1.27 10.39 5.86
C LEU A 57 -2.41 10.29 4.85
N GLY A 58 -3.33 11.27 4.87
CA GLY A 58 -4.43 11.31 3.93
C GLY A 58 -4.00 11.65 2.50
N TYR A 59 -4.79 11.20 1.53
CA TYR A 59 -4.59 11.55 0.12
C TYR A 59 -4.56 13.07 -0.11
N GLY A 60 -5.45 13.79 0.58
CA GLY A 60 -5.60 15.24 0.47
C GLY A 60 -4.59 16.06 1.28
N ASP A 61 -3.77 15.42 2.12
CA ASP A 61 -2.68 16.08 2.84
C ASP A 61 -1.50 16.43 1.92
N VAL A 62 -1.37 15.72 0.79
CA VAL A 62 -0.34 15.96 -0.22
C VAL A 62 -0.81 17.01 -1.22
N ARG A 63 -0.13 18.17 -1.25
CA ARG A 63 -0.61 19.34 -1.99
C ARG A 63 -0.76 19.10 -3.50
N CYS A 64 0.17 18.41 -4.15
CA CYS A 64 0.07 18.13 -5.59
C CYS A 64 -1.12 17.21 -5.96
N LEU A 65 -1.68 16.46 -5.00
CA LEU A 65 -2.87 15.63 -5.18
C LEU A 65 -4.19 16.36 -4.84
N ASN A 66 -4.10 17.46 -4.09
CA ASN A 66 -5.25 18.25 -3.62
C ASN A 66 -4.94 19.75 -3.68
N PRO A 67 -4.64 20.31 -4.87
CA PRO A 67 -4.15 21.69 -5.00
C PRO A 67 -5.19 22.75 -4.57
N GLU A 68 -6.49 22.45 -4.69
CA GLU A 68 -7.58 23.37 -4.37
C GLU A 68 -7.94 23.36 -2.88
N ARG A 69 -7.94 22.18 -2.26
CA ARG A 69 -8.43 21.94 -0.89
C ARG A 69 -7.33 21.50 0.08
N GLY A 70 -6.09 21.38 -0.38
CA GLY A 70 -4.90 21.11 0.44
C GLY A 70 -4.25 22.41 0.90
N LYS A 71 -4.15 22.65 2.21
CA LYS A 71 -3.52 23.83 2.79
C LYS A 71 -2.13 23.58 3.35
N ILE A 72 -1.82 22.31 3.66
CA ILE A 72 -0.51 21.94 4.19
C ILE A 72 0.54 22.05 3.08
N ALA A 73 1.67 22.65 3.37
CA ALA A 73 2.79 22.73 2.43
C ALA A 73 3.57 21.41 2.43
N THR A 74 3.71 20.79 1.25
CA THR A 74 4.47 19.56 1.05
C THR A 74 5.48 19.69 -0.09
N PRO A 75 6.43 20.67 -0.01
CA PRO A 75 7.30 21.01 -1.13
C PRO A 75 8.24 19.88 -1.56
N HIS A 76 8.63 18.98 -0.66
CA HIS A 76 9.54 17.89 -0.99
C HIS A 76 8.81 16.71 -1.65
N ILE A 77 7.59 16.40 -1.20
CA ILE A 77 6.72 15.43 -1.88
C ILE A 77 6.29 15.98 -3.24
N ASP A 78 5.99 17.29 -3.35
CA ASP A 78 5.69 17.94 -4.63
C ASP A 78 6.90 17.91 -5.58
N ARG A 79 8.15 18.06 -5.05
CA ARG A 79 9.39 17.86 -5.81
C ARG A 79 9.48 16.43 -6.34
N LEU A 80 9.24 15.41 -5.47
CA LEU A 80 9.22 14.02 -5.88
C LEU A 80 8.22 13.78 -7.01
N ALA A 81 7.01 14.33 -6.91
CA ALA A 81 5.96 14.25 -7.93
C ALA A 81 6.39 14.91 -9.25
N SER A 82 7.04 16.06 -9.19
CA SER A 82 7.54 16.76 -10.39
C SER A 82 8.65 16.02 -11.11
N GLN A 83 9.46 15.25 -10.37
CA GLN A 83 10.55 14.42 -10.88
C GLN A 83 10.13 13.01 -11.26
N GLY A 84 8.89 12.62 -10.96
CA GLY A 84 8.36 11.28 -11.15
C GLY A 84 6.94 11.25 -11.69
N MET A 85 6.21 10.20 -11.34
CA MET A 85 4.82 9.96 -11.75
C MET A 85 3.92 9.89 -10.52
N VAL A 86 2.77 10.54 -10.61
CA VAL A 86 1.70 10.51 -9.61
C VAL A 86 0.64 9.51 -10.03
N PHE A 87 0.29 8.59 -9.13
CA PHE A 87 -0.86 7.70 -9.31
C PHE A 87 -2.07 8.29 -8.58
N THR A 88 -3.13 8.54 -9.31
CA THR A 88 -4.33 9.21 -8.77
C THR A 88 -5.37 8.23 -8.25
N ASP A 89 -5.18 6.94 -8.52
CA ASP A 89 -6.07 5.86 -8.13
C ASP A 89 -5.32 4.72 -7.44
N ALA A 90 -4.53 5.09 -6.41
CA ALA A 90 -3.76 4.15 -5.60
C ALA A 90 -4.47 3.85 -4.27
N HIS A 91 -4.46 2.58 -3.88
CA HIS A 91 -5.18 2.10 -2.72
C HIS A 91 -4.32 1.23 -1.80
N SER A 92 -4.54 1.34 -0.50
CA SER A 92 -4.17 0.29 0.44
C SER A 92 -5.20 -0.86 0.39
N GLY A 93 -4.77 -2.09 0.66
CA GLY A 93 -5.69 -3.24 0.74
C GLY A 93 -6.59 -3.22 1.98
N SER A 94 -6.33 -2.31 2.91
CA SER A 94 -7.13 -2.09 4.11
C SER A 94 -7.07 -0.63 4.53
N SER A 95 -8.08 -0.18 5.25
CA SER A 95 -8.15 1.16 5.81
C SER A 95 -7.42 1.33 7.14
N VAL A 96 -6.55 0.38 7.53
CA VAL A 96 -5.74 0.42 8.75
C VAL A 96 -4.36 -0.24 8.57
N CYS A 97 -3.43 0.14 9.43
CA CYS A 97 -1.99 -0.06 9.26
C CYS A 97 -1.51 -1.52 9.19
N THR A 98 -1.79 -2.38 10.18
CA THR A 98 -1.25 -3.75 10.20
C THR A 98 -1.60 -4.54 8.94
N PRO A 99 -2.89 -4.64 8.53
CA PRO A 99 -3.24 -5.40 7.32
C PRO A 99 -2.65 -4.81 6.04
N THR A 100 -2.52 -3.49 5.93
CA THR A 100 -1.86 -2.85 4.78
C THR A 100 -0.38 -3.21 4.71
N ARG A 101 0.35 -3.09 5.82
CA ARG A 101 1.79 -3.43 5.90
C ARG A 101 2.05 -4.90 5.59
N TYR A 102 1.15 -5.79 6.03
CA TYR A 102 1.17 -7.20 5.65
C TYR A 102 1.04 -7.35 4.13
N GLY A 103 0.01 -6.72 3.55
CA GLY A 103 -0.24 -6.79 2.10
C GLY A 103 0.93 -6.28 1.27
N LEU A 104 1.50 -5.14 1.63
CA LEU A 104 2.67 -4.55 0.97
C LEU A 104 3.86 -5.49 0.95
N LEU A 105 4.17 -6.12 2.10
CA LEU A 105 5.35 -6.98 2.22
C LEU A 105 5.17 -8.40 1.71
N THR A 106 3.95 -8.86 1.48
CA THR A 106 3.68 -10.26 1.08
C THR A 106 2.94 -10.40 -0.24
N GLY A 107 2.43 -9.29 -0.81
CA GLY A 107 1.57 -9.33 -2.00
C GLY A 107 0.25 -10.08 -1.78
N ARG A 108 -0.24 -10.12 -0.52
CA ARG A 108 -1.39 -10.93 -0.12
C ARG A 108 -2.26 -10.17 0.87
N TYR A 109 -3.56 -10.17 0.67
CA TYR A 109 -4.47 -9.51 1.62
C TYR A 109 -4.41 -10.13 3.01
N ALA A 110 -4.35 -9.30 4.06
CA ALA A 110 -4.24 -9.75 5.45
C ALA A 110 -5.48 -10.50 5.95
N TRP A 111 -6.67 -10.23 5.39
CA TRP A 111 -7.90 -10.96 5.74
C TRP A 111 -7.86 -12.46 5.38
N ARG A 112 -6.88 -12.90 4.58
CA ARG A 112 -6.61 -14.33 4.33
C ARG A 112 -5.90 -15.01 5.50
N THR A 113 -5.40 -14.23 6.47
CA THR A 113 -4.73 -14.71 7.68
C THR A 113 -5.69 -14.70 8.88
N ARG A 114 -5.16 -14.98 10.07
CA ARG A 114 -5.91 -14.84 11.33
C ARG A 114 -6.40 -13.42 11.60
N LEU A 115 -5.80 -12.39 10.98
CA LEU A 115 -6.17 -10.98 11.17
C LEU A 115 -7.28 -10.57 10.17
N GLN A 116 -8.50 -11.00 10.44
CA GLN A 116 -9.67 -10.67 9.62
C GLN A 116 -10.33 -9.33 9.99
N ARG A 117 -9.91 -8.72 11.10
CA ARG A 117 -10.36 -7.41 11.57
C ARG A 117 -9.34 -6.79 12.53
N GLY A 118 -9.38 -5.47 12.68
CA GLY A 118 -8.52 -4.75 13.62
C GLY A 118 -7.06 -4.66 13.18
N VAL A 119 -6.22 -4.39 14.15
CA VAL A 119 -4.76 -4.28 14.03
C VAL A 119 -4.11 -5.01 15.20
N LEU A 120 -2.83 -5.34 15.10
CA LEU A 120 -2.06 -5.84 16.23
C LEU A 120 -1.84 -4.72 17.27
N ASP A 121 -1.76 -5.08 18.55
CA ASP A 121 -1.54 -4.12 19.63
C ASP A 121 -0.12 -3.54 19.64
N GLY A 122 0.83 -4.26 19.01
CA GLY A 122 2.23 -3.85 18.86
C GLY A 122 3.06 -4.03 20.12
N GLY A 123 2.55 -4.84 21.04
CA GLY A 123 3.25 -5.23 22.25
C GLY A 123 4.09 -6.48 22.04
N ASN A 124 3.57 -7.58 22.57
CA ASN A 124 4.14 -8.92 22.45
C ASN A 124 3.14 -9.78 21.68
N ASP A 125 2.99 -9.48 20.39
CA ASP A 125 2.07 -10.16 19.50
C ASP A 125 2.79 -11.24 18.71
N GLU A 126 2.16 -12.41 18.55
CA GLU A 126 2.66 -13.41 17.61
C GLU A 126 2.84 -12.78 16.21
N PRO A 127 3.95 -13.05 15.53
CA PRO A 127 4.20 -12.56 14.17
C PRO A 127 3.04 -12.89 13.23
N LEU A 128 2.53 -11.89 12.52
CA LEU A 128 1.44 -12.10 11.55
C LEU A 128 1.94 -12.78 10.28
N ILE A 129 3.17 -12.46 9.87
CA ILE A 129 3.81 -13.12 8.73
C ILE A 129 4.36 -14.47 9.20
N ALA A 130 3.86 -15.57 8.65
CA ALA A 130 4.37 -16.90 8.93
C ALA A 130 5.86 -17.02 8.56
N ALA A 131 6.58 -17.91 9.24
CA ALA A 131 8.03 -18.02 9.08
C ALA A 131 8.47 -18.47 7.66
N ASP A 132 7.61 -19.23 6.99
CA ASP A 132 7.81 -19.76 5.63
C ASP A 132 7.21 -18.87 4.53
N ARG A 133 6.50 -17.78 4.91
CA ARG A 133 5.90 -16.84 3.94
C ARG A 133 6.99 -16.02 3.28
N LEU A 134 7.09 -16.12 1.95
CA LEU A 134 7.97 -15.24 1.18
C LEU A 134 7.52 -13.78 1.32
N THR A 135 8.45 -12.92 1.71
CA THR A 135 8.24 -11.48 1.80
C THR A 135 8.99 -10.75 0.69
N LEU A 136 8.61 -9.51 0.43
CA LEU A 136 9.31 -8.61 -0.49
C LEU A 136 10.80 -8.46 -0.08
N GLY A 137 11.08 -8.27 1.23
CA GLY A 137 12.45 -8.20 1.73
C GLY A 137 13.23 -9.48 1.45
N GLU A 138 12.67 -10.66 1.76
CA GLU A 138 13.34 -11.94 1.54
C GLU A 138 13.54 -12.25 0.05
N MET A 139 12.57 -11.89 -0.80
CA MET A 139 12.70 -12.05 -2.26
C MET A 139 13.86 -11.22 -2.79
N LEU A 140 13.91 -9.93 -2.44
CA LEU A 140 14.98 -9.03 -2.88
C LEU A 140 16.34 -9.45 -2.30
N ARG A 141 16.41 -9.86 -1.03
CA ARG A 141 17.63 -10.39 -0.42
C ARG A 141 18.17 -11.62 -1.17
N ARG A 142 17.30 -12.55 -1.57
CA ARG A 142 17.68 -13.70 -2.42
C ARG A 142 18.12 -13.29 -3.82
N SER A 143 17.73 -12.11 -4.27
CA SER A 143 18.15 -11.53 -5.55
C SER A 143 19.42 -10.66 -5.43
N GLY A 144 20.13 -10.74 -4.30
CA GLY A 144 21.41 -10.04 -4.10
C GLY A 144 21.28 -8.61 -3.58
N TYR A 145 20.14 -8.21 -3.04
CA TYR A 145 19.97 -6.90 -2.42
C TYR A 145 20.43 -6.91 -0.96
N ALA A 146 21.13 -5.87 -0.55
CA ALA A 146 21.22 -5.52 0.87
C ALA A 146 19.87 -4.93 1.33
N THR A 147 19.33 -5.43 2.45
CA THR A 147 17.96 -5.09 2.83
C THR A 147 17.88 -4.42 4.19
N ALA A 148 17.14 -3.30 4.28
CA ALA A 148 16.95 -2.57 5.53
C ALA A 148 15.47 -2.21 5.75
N CYS A 149 15.02 -2.36 7.00
CA CYS A 149 13.77 -1.82 7.51
C CYS A 149 14.10 -0.76 8.56
N ILE A 150 13.73 0.52 8.31
CA ILE A 150 14.03 1.62 9.22
C ILE A 150 12.72 2.34 9.56
N GLY A 151 12.16 2.10 10.77
CA GLY A 151 10.90 2.71 11.21
C GLY A 151 9.95 1.75 11.92
N LYS A 152 8.64 1.95 11.71
CA LYS A 152 7.55 1.20 12.37
C LYS A 152 7.32 -0.16 11.70
N TRP A 153 7.45 -1.25 12.46
CA TRP A 153 7.18 -2.61 11.95
C TRP A 153 5.69 -2.96 11.88
N HIS A 154 5.04 -3.02 13.01
CA HIS A 154 3.60 -3.28 13.23
C HIS A 154 3.05 -4.59 12.62
N LEU A 155 3.88 -5.63 12.54
CA LEU A 155 3.49 -6.96 12.04
C LEU A 155 3.71 -8.07 13.07
N GLY A 156 3.90 -7.68 14.33
CA GLY A 156 4.11 -8.58 15.46
C GLY A 156 5.55 -9.08 15.58
N PHE A 157 5.92 -9.40 16.79
CA PHE A 157 7.07 -10.16 17.25
C PHE A 157 6.82 -10.57 18.70
N THR A 158 7.46 -11.63 19.16
CA THR A 158 7.49 -11.98 20.59
C THR A 158 8.74 -11.43 21.25
N SER A 159 8.73 -11.33 22.58
CA SER A 159 9.87 -10.84 23.36
C SER A 159 10.15 -11.75 24.56
N ASP A 160 11.41 -11.83 24.96
CA ASP A 160 11.87 -12.52 26.18
C ASP A 160 11.45 -11.81 27.46
N ARG A 161 10.94 -10.58 27.36
CA ARG A 161 10.52 -9.74 28.48
C ARG A 161 9.13 -9.15 28.24
N ALA A 162 8.33 -9.13 29.33
CA ALA A 162 7.01 -8.49 29.27
C ALA A 162 7.14 -6.97 29.07
N ILE A 163 6.20 -6.41 28.32
CA ILE A 163 6.01 -4.96 28.23
C ILE A 163 5.62 -4.45 29.62
N LYS A 164 6.31 -3.40 30.08
CA LYS A 164 5.86 -2.68 31.26
C LYS A 164 4.50 -2.07 30.96
N GLN A 165 3.45 -2.62 31.56
CA GLN A 165 2.14 -1.96 31.55
C GLN A 165 2.27 -0.72 32.42
N GLY A 166 2.10 0.47 31.84
CA GLY A 166 1.82 1.66 32.64
C GLY A 166 0.57 1.41 33.47
N ASP A 167 0.54 1.88 34.71
CA ASP A 167 -0.59 1.71 35.62
C ASP A 167 -1.89 2.09 34.90
N LYS A 168 -2.77 1.11 34.68
CA LYS A 168 -4.13 1.39 34.24
C LYS A 168 -4.81 2.22 35.31
N PRO A 169 -5.43 3.37 35.04
CA PRO A 169 -6.28 4.03 36.02
C PRO A 169 -7.33 3.02 36.48
N LYS A 170 -7.42 2.77 37.78
CA LYS A 170 -8.41 1.85 38.39
C LYS A 170 -9.80 2.33 38.00
N ARG A 171 -10.45 1.65 37.05
CA ARG A 171 -11.88 1.82 36.77
C ARG A 171 -12.65 1.26 37.97
N THR A 172 -13.10 2.14 38.87
CA THR A 172 -14.13 1.83 39.84
C THR A 172 -15.48 1.96 39.16
N GLY A 173 -16.10 0.83 38.82
CA GLY A 173 -17.45 0.83 38.25
C GLY A 173 -17.81 -0.51 37.60
N LYS A 174 -18.73 -1.24 38.27
CA LYS A 174 -19.35 -2.46 37.70
C LYS A 174 -20.19 -2.13 36.48
N GLY A 175 -19.94 -2.84 35.37
CA GLY A 175 -20.82 -2.87 34.18
C GLY A 175 -20.29 -3.88 33.21
N ARG A 176 -20.94 -5.04 33.12
CA ARG A 176 -20.76 -6.05 32.06
C ARG A 176 -21.40 -5.50 30.78
N GLY A 177 -20.64 -5.40 29.71
CA GLY A 177 -21.11 -5.10 28.36
C GLY A 177 -19.94 -5.21 27.41
N ASP A 178 -20.04 -6.12 26.44
CA ASP A 178 -19.08 -6.34 25.37
C ASP A 178 -19.06 -5.14 24.40
N ASP A 179 -18.24 -4.11 24.67
CA ASP A 179 -18.01 -2.99 23.74
C ASP A 179 -16.65 -2.33 24.06
N ASP A 180 -15.54 -3.01 23.80
CA ASP A 180 -14.19 -2.44 23.92
C ASP A 180 -13.59 -2.06 22.55
N ALA A 181 -14.22 -1.11 21.84
CA ALA A 181 -13.65 -0.49 20.64
C ALA A 181 -13.80 1.04 20.58
N ASN A 182 -14.32 1.70 21.63
CA ASN A 182 -14.52 3.15 21.63
C ASN A 182 -13.72 3.83 22.74
N GLY A 183 -12.51 4.31 22.41
CA GLY A 183 -11.82 5.35 23.14
C GLY A 183 -12.32 6.74 22.71
N ALA A 184 -13.59 7.04 22.95
CA ALA A 184 -14.09 8.40 22.79
C ALA A 184 -13.50 9.26 23.92
N ASN A 185 -12.78 10.30 23.53
CA ASN A 185 -12.26 11.31 24.44
C ASN A 185 -13.38 12.32 24.73
N ASP A 186 -13.77 12.38 25.99
CA ASP A 186 -14.67 13.40 26.53
C ASP A 186 -14.00 14.78 26.40
N GLY A 187 -14.71 15.69 25.74
CA GLY A 187 -14.25 17.06 25.53
C GLY A 187 -14.29 17.88 26.82
N THR A 188 -13.14 18.04 27.46
CA THR A 188 -12.93 19.13 28.40
C THR A 188 -11.75 19.96 27.94
N GLU A 189 -12.02 21.25 27.80
CA GLU A 189 -11.07 22.30 27.45
C GLU A 189 -9.82 22.25 28.32
N ALA A 190 -8.65 22.13 27.69
CA ALA A 190 -7.36 22.34 28.33
C ALA A 190 -6.64 23.51 27.66
N SER A 191 -6.86 24.68 28.19
CA SER A 191 -5.95 25.79 28.06
C SER A 191 -4.69 25.48 28.88
N GLY A 192 -3.54 25.39 28.20
CA GLY A 192 -2.23 25.21 28.80
C GLY A 192 -1.68 23.79 28.55
N MET A 193 -0.62 23.70 27.74
CA MET A 193 0.15 22.47 27.61
C MET A 193 0.71 22.08 28.98
N PRO A 194 0.39 20.90 29.53
CA PRO A 194 1.05 20.43 30.73
C PRO A 194 2.50 20.05 30.38
N GLU A 195 3.46 20.65 31.06
CA GLU A 195 4.90 20.42 30.96
C GLU A 195 5.32 19.01 31.43
N LYS A 196 4.37 18.19 31.84
CA LYS A 196 4.54 16.78 32.22
C LYS A 196 3.36 15.94 31.73
N THR A 197 3.25 15.74 30.45
CA THR A 197 2.54 14.55 29.99
C THR A 197 3.48 13.37 30.22
N GLU A 198 3.39 12.75 31.37
CA GLU A 198 3.78 11.35 31.56
C GLU A 198 2.90 10.55 30.60
N MET A 199 3.26 10.54 29.31
CA MET A 199 2.80 9.52 28.40
C MET A 199 3.33 8.22 29.00
N ASN A 200 2.42 7.40 29.55
CA ASN A 200 2.73 6.05 30.00
C ASN A 200 3.38 5.32 28.84
N ALA A 201 4.70 5.36 28.80
CA ALA A 201 5.50 4.80 27.74
C ALA A 201 5.37 3.28 27.81
N ARG A 202 4.40 2.73 27.08
CA ARG A 202 4.34 1.30 26.84
C ARG A 202 5.52 0.94 25.96
N GLY A 203 6.51 0.29 26.52
CA GLY A 203 7.68 -0.12 25.78
C GLY A 203 8.33 -1.35 26.40
N LEU A 204 9.07 -2.08 25.60
CA LEU A 204 9.94 -3.15 26.07
C LEU A 204 11.09 -2.56 26.87
N PRO A 205 11.56 -3.24 27.93
CA PRO A 205 12.70 -2.79 28.72
C PRO A 205 13.99 -2.83 27.89
N LEU A 206 14.93 -1.97 28.25
CA LEU A 206 16.27 -1.93 27.65
C LEU A 206 16.93 -3.32 27.72
N GLY A 207 17.56 -3.75 26.62
CA GLY A 207 18.20 -5.05 26.46
C GLY A 207 17.23 -6.21 26.24
N ALA A 208 15.91 -5.98 26.14
CA ALA A 208 14.97 -7.02 25.74
C ALA A 208 15.28 -7.53 24.32
N LYS A 209 15.13 -8.84 24.13
CA LYS A 209 15.25 -9.48 22.82
C LYS A 209 13.89 -9.68 22.19
N ILE A 210 13.80 -9.47 20.86
CA ILE A 210 12.61 -9.76 20.08
C ILE A 210 12.84 -10.95 19.15
N PHE A 211 11.78 -11.71 18.85
CA PHE A 211 11.80 -12.87 17.98
C PHE A 211 10.67 -12.79 16.94
N GLY A 212 10.94 -13.20 15.71
CA GLY A 212 9.97 -13.13 14.61
C GLY A 212 9.78 -11.74 14.03
N GLY A 213 10.68 -10.80 14.34
CA GLY A 213 10.69 -9.44 13.81
C GLY A 213 11.28 -9.33 12.40
N PRO A 214 11.60 -8.08 11.95
CA PRO A 214 12.05 -7.81 10.58
C PRO A 214 13.25 -8.65 10.11
N THR A 215 14.24 -8.88 10.97
CA THR A 215 15.44 -9.64 10.62
C THR A 215 15.15 -11.09 10.25
N THR A 216 14.05 -11.65 10.73
CA THR A 216 13.58 -12.99 10.36
C THR A 216 12.60 -12.99 9.18
N ARG A 217 12.39 -11.83 8.56
CA ARG A 217 11.47 -11.60 7.46
C ARG A 217 12.15 -10.93 6.26
N GLY A 218 13.48 -11.22 6.11
CA GLY A 218 14.25 -10.82 4.94
C GLY A 218 14.87 -9.43 5.01
N PHE A 219 15.08 -8.87 6.20
CA PHE A 219 15.84 -7.64 6.38
C PHE A 219 17.15 -7.91 7.12
N ASP A 220 18.27 -7.52 6.51
CA ASP A 220 19.61 -7.65 7.11
C ASP A 220 19.82 -6.63 8.24
N TYR A 221 19.12 -5.50 8.15
CA TYR A 221 19.18 -4.43 9.14
C TYR A 221 17.78 -3.97 9.55
N PHE A 222 17.58 -3.79 10.84
CA PHE A 222 16.40 -3.16 11.41
C PHE A 222 16.77 -2.10 12.43
N LEU A 223 16.15 -0.90 12.31
CA LEU A 223 16.13 0.08 13.39
C LEU A 223 14.74 0.73 13.42
N GLY A 224 14.06 0.68 14.58
CA GLY A 224 12.74 1.24 14.67
C GLY A 224 11.97 0.84 15.92
N CYS A 225 10.66 0.82 15.79
CA CYS A 225 9.74 0.48 16.87
C CYS A 225 8.70 -0.56 16.42
N SER A 226 8.01 -1.16 17.39
CA SER A 226 6.91 -2.07 17.12
C SER A 226 5.74 -1.35 16.42
N ASN A 227 5.13 -0.38 17.11
CA ASN A 227 4.08 0.48 16.58
C ASN A 227 4.11 1.86 17.26
N ALA A 228 3.19 2.75 16.86
CA ALA A 228 3.14 4.10 17.41
C ALA A 228 2.76 4.16 18.91
N ARG A 229 2.02 3.16 19.43
CA ARG A 229 1.64 3.10 20.86
C ARG A 229 2.78 2.62 21.76
N THR A 230 3.76 1.94 21.19
CA THR A 230 4.92 1.36 21.88
C THR A 230 6.24 1.89 21.34
N MET A 231 6.22 3.06 20.68
CA MET A 231 7.40 3.66 20.06
C MET A 231 8.48 4.12 21.03
N SER A 232 8.23 4.08 22.35
CA SER A 232 9.22 4.44 23.36
C SER A 232 10.41 3.47 23.44
N SER A 233 10.38 2.34 22.73
CA SER A 233 11.49 1.39 22.66
C SER A 233 12.09 1.45 21.26
N LEU A 234 13.32 1.95 21.16
CA LEU A 234 14.11 1.87 19.94
C LEU A 234 14.79 0.50 19.88
N ILE A 235 14.46 -0.23 18.83
CA ILE A 235 14.96 -1.59 18.60
C ILE A 235 15.97 -1.53 17.46
N LYS A 236 17.14 -2.14 17.65
CA LYS A 236 18.11 -2.40 16.58
C LYS A 236 18.23 -3.90 16.37
N ASN A 237 17.93 -4.34 15.16
CA ASN A 237 17.83 -5.75 14.82
C ASN A 237 16.89 -6.50 15.78
N GLU A 238 17.44 -7.24 16.73
CA GLU A 238 16.66 -8.07 17.66
C GLU A 238 16.72 -7.55 19.11
N THR A 239 17.25 -6.35 19.35
CA THR A 239 17.51 -5.87 20.71
C THR A 239 16.99 -4.45 20.92
N VAL A 240 16.30 -4.22 22.03
CA VAL A 240 15.96 -2.88 22.50
C VAL A 240 17.24 -2.19 22.98
N ILE A 241 17.66 -1.15 22.26
CA ILE A 241 18.93 -0.45 22.52
C ILE A 241 18.77 0.88 23.25
N GLU A 242 17.55 1.44 23.28
CA GLU A 242 17.31 2.76 23.86
C GLU A 242 15.83 2.91 24.25
N SER A 243 15.58 3.62 25.34
CA SER A 243 14.26 4.18 25.64
C SER A 243 14.21 5.59 25.06
N ILE A 244 13.37 5.82 24.06
CA ILE A 244 13.33 7.05 23.28
C ILE A 244 11.99 7.77 23.48
N ALA A 245 12.04 9.10 23.59
CA ALA A 245 10.81 9.90 23.61
C ALA A 245 10.13 9.87 22.23
N PRO A 246 8.79 9.76 22.13
CA PRO A 246 8.08 9.73 20.87
C PRO A 246 8.43 10.88 19.91
N ILE A 247 8.61 12.09 20.44
CA ILE A 247 9.00 13.27 19.64
C ILE A 247 10.38 13.13 18.95
N ALA A 248 11.26 12.27 19.49
CA ALA A 248 12.58 12.00 18.94
C ALA A 248 12.61 10.84 17.94
N MET A 249 11.54 10.05 17.82
CA MET A 249 11.52 8.86 16.96
C MET A 249 11.66 9.21 15.48
N LEU A 250 10.85 10.14 14.96
CA LEU A 250 10.91 10.52 13.55
C LEU A 250 12.28 11.10 13.16
N PRO A 251 12.89 12.05 13.91
CA PRO A 251 14.26 12.51 13.62
C PRO A 251 15.30 11.39 13.66
N ARG A 252 15.19 10.42 14.58
CA ARG A 252 16.12 9.29 14.66
C ARG A 252 15.99 8.37 13.44
N VAL A 253 14.78 8.06 13.03
CA VAL A 253 14.49 7.24 11.84
C VAL A 253 15.02 7.94 10.58
N ALA A 254 14.75 9.23 10.42
CA ALA A 254 15.24 10.04 9.29
C ALA A 254 16.76 10.04 9.19
N ALA A 255 17.45 10.39 10.27
CA ALA A 255 18.92 10.39 10.30
C ALA A 255 19.52 9.02 9.97
N THR A 256 18.94 7.94 10.50
CA THR A 256 19.41 6.58 10.22
C THR A 256 19.20 6.18 8.76
N ALA A 257 18.08 6.57 8.15
CA ALA A 257 17.81 6.31 6.73
C ALA A 257 18.80 7.07 5.83
N VAL A 258 19.06 8.33 6.14
CA VAL A 258 20.06 9.17 5.44
C VAL A 258 21.46 8.57 5.54
N ASP A 259 21.87 8.16 6.75
CA ASP A 259 23.19 7.53 6.98
C ASP A 259 23.31 6.19 6.23
N TYR A 260 22.23 5.38 6.21
CA TYR A 260 22.19 4.14 5.45
C TYR A 260 22.38 4.38 3.95
N ILE A 261 21.65 5.34 3.36
CA ILE A 261 21.77 5.70 1.94
C ILE A 261 23.17 6.20 1.62
N ARG A 262 23.74 7.07 2.46
CA ARG A 262 25.11 7.61 2.26
C ARG A 262 26.16 6.49 2.30
N ALA A 263 26.05 5.58 3.28
CA ALA A 263 26.97 4.44 3.37
C ALA A 263 26.94 3.62 2.08
N ARG A 264 25.74 3.30 1.56
CA ARG A 264 25.58 2.52 0.32
C ARG A 264 26.09 3.27 -0.93
N GLY A 265 26.07 4.59 -0.94
CA GLY A 265 26.64 5.40 -2.05
C GLY A 265 28.16 5.44 -2.10
N THR A 266 28.83 5.16 -0.99
CA THR A 266 30.31 5.34 -0.81
C THR A 266 31.08 4.03 -0.63
N GLU A 267 30.41 2.90 -0.46
CA GLU A 267 31.06 1.61 -0.25
C GLU A 267 31.80 1.11 -1.52
N PRO A 268 32.89 0.34 -1.38
CA PRO A 268 33.63 -0.21 -2.52
C PRO A 268 32.74 -1.05 -3.44
N ASP A 269 31.74 -1.72 -2.88
CA ASP A 269 30.75 -2.55 -3.59
C ASP A 269 29.52 -1.73 -3.99
N ARG A 270 29.75 -0.58 -4.66
CA ARG A 270 28.67 0.30 -5.18
C ARG A 270 27.67 -0.42 -6.09
N ASP A 271 28.03 -1.56 -6.61
CA ASP A 271 27.21 -2.33 -7.54
C ASP A 271 26.21 -3.24 -6.82
N GLU A 272 26.30 -3.43 -5.50
CA GLU A 272 25.31 -4.16 -4.72
C GLU A 272 24.05 -3.29 -4.54
N PRO A 273 22.90 -3.64 -5.14
CA PRO A 273 21.68 -2.88 -4.98
C PRO A 273 21.16 -3.02 -3.53
N PHE A 274 20.42 -2.01 -3.07
CA PHE A 274 19.78 -2.09 -1.76
C PHE A 274 18.26 -1.90 -1.84
N PHE A 275 17.56 -2.51 -0.90
CA PHE A 275 16.16 -2.30 -0.62
C PHE A 275 16.00 -1.63 0.74
N LEU A 276 15.51 -0.41 0.76
CA LEU A 276 15.17 0.33 1.97
C LEU A 276 13.64 0.42 2.10
N TYR A 277 13.08 -0.33 3.05
CA TYR A 277 11.72 -0.13 3.53
C TYR A 277 11.77 0.87 4.68
N LEU A 278 11.20 2.08 4.46
CA LEU A 278 11.20 3.21 5.39
C LEU A 278 9.75 3.50 5.86
N PRO A 279 9.19 2.66 6.74
CA PRO A 279 7.87 2.85 7.31
C PRO A 279 7.92 3.87 8.44
N LEU A 280 7.60 5.11 8.13
CA LEU A 280 7.53 6.19 9.11
C LEU A 280 6.40 5.92 10.14
N SER A 281 6.52 6.49 11.33
CA SER A 281 5.47 6.51 12.34
C SER A 281 4.65 7.81 12.32
N SER A 282 4.90 8.67 11.35
CA SER A 282 4.26 9.97 11.19
C SER A 282 3.33 10.01 9.97
N PRO A 283 2.30 10.84 10.02
CA PRO A 283 1.84 11.72 11.11
C PRO A 283 0.87 11.07 12.13
N HIS A 284 0.96 9.75 12.37
CA HIS A 284 0.12 9.00 13.32
C HIS A 284 0.24 9.52 14.76
N THR A 285 -0.77 9.26 15.57
CA THR A 285 -0.74 9.50 17.02
C THR A 285 0.31 8.62 17.75
N PRO A 286 1.03 9.18 18.77
CA PRO A 286 0.92 10.54 19.27
C PRO A 286 1.41 11.57 18.25
N ILE A 287 0.58 12.61 18.01
CA ILE A 287 0.93 13.68 17.06
C ILE A 287 1.90 14.63 17.76
N VAL A 288 3.18 14.42 17.56
CA VAL A 288 4.28 15.08 18.30
C VAL A 288 5.33 15.66 17.36
N PRO A 289 4.98 16.70 16.59
CA PRO A 289 5.97 17.39 15.75
C PRO A 289 7.12 17.92 16.64
N ALA A 290 8.35 17.80 16.17
CA ALA A 290 9.53 18.32 16.85
C ALA A 290 9.40 19.84 17.07
N LYS A 291 10.03 20.37 18.14
CA LYS A 291 9.92 21.78 18.54
C LYS A 291 10.10 22.78 17.39
N GLY A 292 11.01 22.49 16.45
CA GLY A 292 11.25 23.33 15.29
C GLY A 292 10.12 23.36 14.25
N TRP A 293 9.11 22.48 14.38
CA TRP A 293 7.97 22.37 13.46
C TRP A 293 6.67 22.89 14.06
N GLN A 294 6.57 22.98 15.39
CA GLN A 294 5.37 23.40 16.08
C GLN A 294 4.93 24.81 15.67
N GLY A 295 3.67 24.96 15.27
CA GLY A 295 3.05 26.22 14.84
C GLY A 295 3.38 26.65 13.40
N LYS A 296 4.21 25.92 12.65
CA LYS A 296 4.63 26.32 11.29
C LYS A 296 3.52 26.26 10.25
N SER A 297 2.59 25.33 10.38
CA SER A 297 1.49 25.20 9.42
C SER A 297 0.41 26.26 9.59
N GLY A 298 0.22 26.76 10.81
CA GLY A 298 -0.94 27.56 11.20
C GLY A 298 -2.26 26.76 11.26
N LEU A 299 -2.21 25.43 11.06
CA LEU A 299 -3.38 24.55 10.98
C LEU A 299 -3.45 23.54 12.16
N GLY A 300 -2.47 23.60 13.08
CA GLY A 300 -2.40 22.73 14.25
C GLY A 300 -1.35 21.62 14.15
N ALA A 301 -1.20 20.86 15.22
CA ALA A 301 -0.10 19.92 15.41
C ALA A 301 -0.02 18.81 14.34
N TYR A 302 -1.15 18.33 13.83
CA TYR A 302 -1.16 17.34 12.76
C TYR A 302 -0.53 17.90 11.48
N ALA A 303 -0.94 19.07 11.06
CA ALA A 303 -0.41 19.71 9.86
C ALA A 303 1.09 20.04 10.01
N ASP A 304 1.53 20.46 11.20
CA ASP A 304 2.94 20.64 11.51
C ASP A 304 3.72 19.32 11.38
N PHE A 305 3.10 18.20 11.79
CA PHE A 305 3.71 16.87 11.71
C PHE A 305 3.76 16.35 10.28
N VAL A 306 2.76 16.67 9.45
CA VAL A 306 2.80 16.42 8.00
C VAL A 306 3.94 17.19 7.34
N MET A 307 4.13 18.49 7.68
CA MET A 307 5.26 19.27 7.16
C MET A 307 6.62 18.69 7.58
N GLN A 308 6.74 18.20 8.82
CA GLN A 308 7.95 17.50 9.26
C GLN A 308 8.16 16.19 8.50
N THR A 309 7.09 15.44 8.21
CA THR A 309 7.14 14.22 7.42
C THR A 309 7.60 14.50 5.98
N ASP A 310 7.08 15.57 5.37
CA ASP A 310 7.54 16.06 4.08
C ASP A 310 9.04 16.39 4.06
N ALA A 311 9.54 17.03 5.12
CA ALA A 311 10.97 17.33 5.23
C ALA A 311 11.83 16.04 5.30
N VAL A 312 11.38 14.99 5.96
CA VAL A 312 12.06 13.69 5.96
C VAL A 312 12.14 13.10 4.55
N VAL A 313 11.08 13.22 3.75
CA VAL A 313 11.12 12.84 2.32
C VAL A 313 12.21 13.65 1.60
N GLY A 314 12.29 14.94 1.87
CA GLY A 314 13.35 15.82 1.34
C GLY A 314 14.75 15.33 1.69
N GLU A 315 15.01 15.03 2.97
CA GLU A 315 16.32 14.54 3.45
C GLU A 315 16.73 13.22 2.76
N VAL A 316 15.77 12.31 2.53
CA VAL A 316 16.00 11.04 1.81
C VAL A 316 16.36 11.30 0.35
N LEU A 317 15.61 12.16 -0.35
CA LEU A 317 15.90 12.51 -1.74
C LEU A 317 17.26 13.19 -1.89
N ASP A 318 17.57 14.12 -1.00
CA ASP A 318 18.86 14.83 -0.99
C ASP A 318 20.03 13.87 -0.72
N ALA A 319 19.83 12.86 0.15
CA ALA A 319 20.84 11.83 0.39
C ALA A 319 21.10 10.96 -0.85
N ILE A 320 20.05 10.57 -1.58
CA ILE A 320 20.14 9.80 -2.84
C ILE A 320 20.88 10.63 -3.90
N ASP A 321 20.51 11.91 -4.04
CA ASP A 321 21.11 12.84 -5.02
C ASP A 321 22.58 13.10 -4.67
N ALA A 322 22.90 13.35 -3.40
CA ALA A 322 24.27 13.60 -2.93
C ALA A 322 25.19 12.35 -3.03
N ALA A 323 24.62 11.16 -2.92
CA ALA A 323 25.34 9.89 -3.10
C ALA A 323 25.59 9.57 -4.59
N GLY A 324 25.02 10.34 -5.53
CA GLY A 324 25.16 10.14 -6.98
C GLY A 324 24.53 8.84 -7.48
N ILE A 325 23.45 8.39 -6.82
CA ILE A 325 22.76 7.13 -7.14
C ILE A 325 21.32 7.34 -7.64
N ALA A 326 20.93 8.58 -7.92
CA ALA A 326 19.55 8.91 -8.28
C ALA A 326 19.05 8.15 -9.52
N ASP A 327 19.87 8.06 -10.57
CA ASP A 327 19.47 7.43 -11.85
C ASP A 327 19.25 5.92 -11.72
N ARG A 328 19.85 5.28 -10.73
CA ARG A 328 19.71 3.86 -10.44
C ARG A 328 18.85 3.58 -9.20
N THR A 329 18.00 4.52 -8.79
CA THR A 329 17.16 4.36 -7.60
C THR A 329 15.69 4.60 -7.92
N LEU A 330 14.87 3.56 -7.70
CA LEU A 330 13.41 3.66 -7.69
C LEU A 330 12.98 4.12 -6.29
N VAL A 331 12.37 5.29 -6.19
CA VAL A 331 11.76 5.81 -4.96
C VAL A 331 10.25 5.73 -5.09
N LEU A 332 9.60 5.04 -4.15
CA LEU A 332 8.15 4.91 -4.03
C LEU A 332 7.72 5.59 -2.73
N PHE A 333 6.81 6.53 -2.82
CA PHE A 333 6.22 7.23 -1.68
C PHE A 333 4.73 6.93 -1.57
N THR A 334 4.25 6.56 -0.38
CA THR A 334 2.83 6.25 -0.14
C THR A 334 2.47 6.35 1.35
N SER A 335 1.20 6.02 1.69
CA SER A 335 0.69 5.91 3.05
C SER A 335 0.02 4.55 3.28
N ASP A 336 -0.04 4.08 4.52
CA ASP A 336 -0.65 2.79 4.83
C ASP A 336 -2.19 2.83 4.90
N ASN A 337 -2.78 3.98 5.13
CA ASN A 337 -4.23 4.24 5.09
C ASN A 337 -4.49 5.74 5.02
N GLY A 338 -5.75 6.13 4.94
CA GLY A 338 -6.17 7.53 4.97
C GLY A 338 -5.91 8.21 6.32
N CYS A 339 -6.12 9.53 6.36
CA CYS A 339 -5.96 10.34 7.56
C CYS A 339 -6.82 9.83 8.72
N SER A 340 -6.28 9.88 9.93
CA SER A 340 -7.02 9.49 11.13
C SER A 340 -7.95 10.61 11.61
N PRO A 341 -9.19 10.31 12.07
CA PRO A 341 -10.03 11.29 12.76
C PRO A 341 -9.34 11.98 13.94
N GLN A 342 -8.35 11.32 14.55
CA GLN A 342 -7.56 11.89 15.67
C GLN A 342 -6.68 13.09 15.25
N ALA A 343 -6.52 13.32 13.94
CA ALA A 343 -5.94 14.55 13.39
C ALA A 343 -6.81 15.80 13.60
N LYS A 344 -7.99 15.64 14.23
CA LYS A 344 -9.01 16.68 14.36
C LYS A 344 -9.51 17.17 13.00
N VAL A 345 -9.94 16.23 12.18
CA VAL A 345 -10.32 16.47 10.78
C VAL A 345 -11.34 17.57 10.66
N ASP A 346 -12.38 17.63 11.53
CA ASP A 346 -13.40 18.68 11.50
C ASP A 346 -12.80 20.09 11.68
N GLU A 347 -11.72 20.23 12.46
CA GLU A 347 -11.00 21.50 12.62
C GLU A 347 -10.23 21.88 11.35
N LEU A 348 -9.56 20.90 10.74
CA LEU A 348 -8.84 21.08 9.48
C LEU A 348 -9.79 21.48 8.36
N GLU A 349 -10.94 20.82 8.23
CA GLU A 349 -11.94 21.11 7.20
C GLU A 349 -12.57 22.50 7.39
N ARG A 350 -12.87 22.91 8.62
CA ARG A 350 -13.32 24.28 8.91
C ARG A 350 -12.28 25.34 8.52
N GLN A 351 -11.01 25.00 8.51
CA GLN A 351 -9.90 25.84 8.06
C GLN A 351 -9.66 25.72 6.54
N GLY A 352 -10.46 24.91 5.84
CA GLY A 352 -10.39 24.70 4.38
C GLY A 352 -9.35 23.70 3.93
N HIS A 353 -8.81 22.87 4.85
CA HIS A 353 -7.97 21.75 4.51
C HIS A 353 -8.75 20.43 4.64
N TYR A 354 -8.76 19.64 3.58
CA TYR A 354 -9.55 18.39 3.49
C TYR A 354 -8.61 17.21 3.30
N PRO A 355 -8.29 16.45 4.38
CA PRO A 355 -7.33 15.35 4.31
C PRO A 355 -7.69 14.20 3.37
N SER A 356 -8.98 13.97 3.14
CA SER A 356 -9.47 13.00 2.15
C SER A 356 -9.78 13.61 0.78
N GLY A 357 -9.52 14.92 0.57
CA GLY A 357 -9.87 15.64 -0.64
C GLY A 357 -11.39 15.73 -0.82
N THR A 358 -11.92 15.18 -1.90
CA THR A 358 -13.37 15.10 -2.19
C THR A 358 -13.99 13.77 -1.78
N ARG A 359 -13.23 12.84 -1.21
CA ARG A 359 -13.65 11.47 -0.92
C ARG A 359 -14.25 11.36 0.46
N ARG A 360 -15.20 10.45 0.60
CA ARG A 360 -15.87 10.16 1.87
C ARG A 360 -15.01 9.30 2.77
N GLY A 361 -15.12 9.51 4.10
CA GLY A 361 -14.50 8.67 5.12
C GLY A 361 -13.03 8.99 5.38
N TYR A 362 -12.48 8.29 6.36
CA TYR A 362 -11.14 8.45 6.88
C TYR A 362 -10.60 7.07 7.27
N LYS A 363 -9.40 7.01 7.88
CA LYS A 363 -8.85 5.79 8.49
C LYS A 363 -9.93 4.95 9.17
N ALA A 364 -9.87 3.65 9.01
CA ALA A 364 -10.79 2.64 9.52
C ALA A 364 -12.05 2.42 8.67
N ASP A 365 -12.52 3.42 7.92
CA ASP A 365 -13.73 3.34 7.11
C ASP A 365 -13.52 2.55 5.83
N ILE A 366 -14.60 1.95 5.31
CA ILE A 366 -14.58 1.22 4.04
C ILE A 366 -14.70 2.12 2.80
N TRP A 367 -15.07 3.38 3.01
CA TRP A 367 -15.17 4.38 1.94
C TRP A 367 -13.79 4.81 1.43
N GLU A 368 -13.77 5.46 0.26
CA GLU A 368 -12.54 5.82 -0.45
C GLU A 368 -11.52 6.57 0.42
N GLY A 369 -11.93 7.50 1.28
CA GLY A 369 -11.04 8.25 2.17
C GLY A 369 -10.32 7.38 3.21
N GLY A 370 -10.78 6.16 3.46
CA GLY A 370 -10.14 5.22 4.38
C GLY A 370 -8.93 4.49 3.78
N HIS A 371 -8.95 4.22 2.48
CA HIS A 371 -7.96 3.37 1.81
C HIS A 371 -7.38 3.97 0.52
N ARG A 372 -7.88 5.09 0.03
CA ARG A 372 -7.25 5.85 -1.05
C ARG A 372 -6.05 6.59 -0.49
N VAL A 373 -4.86 6.28 -0.99
CA VAL A 373 -3.60 6.78 -0.45
C VAL A 373 -2.80 7.54 -1.51
N PRO A 374 -1.94 8.50 -1.13
CA PRO A 374 -0.99 9.07 -2.07
C PRO A 374 -0.05 7.99 -2.58
N PHE A 375 0.29 8.02 -3.86
CA PHE A 375 1.33 7.16 -4.43
C PHE A 375 2.09 7.92 -5.50
N ILE A 376 3.40 8.03 -5.30
CA ILE A 376 4.31 8.74 -6.21
C ILE A 376 5.53 7.86 -6.44
N ALA A 377 5.94 7.70 -7.71
CA ALA A 377 7.09 6.92 -8.10
C ALA A 377 8.10 7.80 -8.85
N ARG A 378 9.38 7.81 -8.42
CA ARG A 378 10.49 8.46 -9.13
C ARG A 378 11.53 7.41 -9.51
N TRP A 379 11.82 7.29 -10.79
CA TRP A 379 12.90 6.48 -11.33
C TRP A 379 13.45 7.17 -12.58
N PRO A 380 14.47 8.03 -12.44
CA PRO A 380 14.99 8.79 -13.56
C PRO A 380 15.37 7.90 -14.75
N GLY A 381 15.06 8.34 -15.95
CA GLY A 381 15.29 7.57 -17.17
C GLY A 381 14.29 6.45 -17.46
N GLN A 382 13.52 5.99 -16.48
CA GLN A 382 12.51 4.92 -16.61
C GLN A 382 11.09 5.46 -16.44
N VAL A 383 10.83 6.18 -15.36
CA VAL A 383 9.53 6.79 -15.06
C VAL A 383 9.50 8.22 -15.56
N LYS A 384 8.45 8.56 -16.33
CA LYS A 384 8.29 9.90 -16.91
C LYS A 384 8.12 10.96 -15.82
N ALA A 385 8.99 11.97 -15.80
CA ALA A 385 8.88 13.13 -14.92
C ALA A 385 7.57 13.89 -15.18
N SER A 386 6.95 14.39 -14.12
CA SER A 386 5.62 15.03 -14.14
C SER A 386 4.55 14.15 -14.78
N GLY A 387 4.73 12.82 -14.74
CA GLY A 387 3.79 11.84 -15.22
C GLY A 387 2.55 11.74 -14.33
N ARG A 388 1.45 11.29 -14.91
CA ARG A 388 0.19 11.01 -14.20
C ARG A 388 -0.37 9.69 -14.70
N CYS A 389 -0.75 8.82 -13.78
CA CYS A 389 -1.41 7.55 -14.05
C CYS A 389 -2.71 7.50 -13.24
N ASP A 390 -3.81 7.15 -13.88
CA ASP A 390 -5.14 7.03 -13.30
C ASP A 390 -5.59 5.57 -13.15
N GLN A 391 -4.72 4.63 -13.45
CA GLN A 391 -5.03 3.21 -13.27
C GLN A 391 -5.15 2.85 -11.79
N THR A 392 -6.10 1.98 -11.49
CA THR A 392 -6.29 1.44 -10.13
C THR A 392 -5.13 0.51 -9.78
N ILE A 393 -4.41 0.85 -8.72
CA ILE A 393 -3.33 0.05 -8.15
C ILE A 393 -3.53 -0.18 -6.65
N THR A 394 -2.90 -1.21 -6.11
CA THR A 394 -2.89 -1.48 -4.68
C THR A 394 -1.47 -1.63 -4.14
N LEU A 395 -1.27 -1.37 -2.85
CA LEU A 395 0.06 -1.54 -2.24
C LEU A 395 0.52 -3.01 -2.19
N THR A 396 -0.39 -3.98 -2.36
CA THR A 396 -0.04 -5.39 -2.53
C THR A 396 0.76 -5.64 -3.81
N ASP A 397 0.65 -4.76 -4.80
CA ASP A 397 1.27 -4.89 -6.11
C ASP A 397 2.80 -4.75 -6.10
N LEU A 398 3.36 -4.20 -5.03
CA LEU A 398 4.81 -4.01 -4.92
C LEU A 398 5.59 -5.33 -4.94
N MET A 399 5.00 -6.43 -4.46
CA MET A 399 5.64 -7.76 -4.51
C MET A 399 5.88 -8.23 -5.95
N ALA A 400 4.84 -8.20 -6.80
CA ALA A 400 4.95 -8.62 -8.20
C ALA A 400 5.76 -7.61 -9.03
N THR A 401 5.63 -6.32 -8.73
CA THR A 401 6.38 -5.26 -9.40
C THR A 401 7.89 -5.41 -9.19
N CYS A 402 8.30 -5.57 -7.94
CA CYS A 402 9.72 -5.79 -7.64
C CYS A 402 10.23 -7.12 -8.20
N ALA A 403 9.40 -8.18 -8.18
CA ALA A 403 9.77 -9.46 -8.79
C ALA A 403 10.04 -9.31 -10.30
N GLU A 404 9.20 -8.56 -11.01
CA GLU A 404 9.38 -8.28 -12.43
C GLU A 404 10.63 -7.41 -12.69
N ILE A 405 10.87 -6.37 -11.87
CA ILE A 405 12.06 -5.51 -11.97
C ILE A 405 13.35 -6.33 -11.83
N VAL A 406 13.38 -7.30 -10.92
CA VAL A 406 14.57 -8.14 -10.69
C VAL A 406 14.57 -9.45 -11.50
N GLY A 407 13.60 -9.63 -12.40
CA GLY A 407 13.52 -10.80 -13.28
C GLY A 407 13.25 -12.13 -12.58
N VAL A 408 12.62 -12.11 -11.38
CA VAL A 408 12.33 -13.30 -10.59
C VAL A 408 10.87 -13.72 -10.73
N ALA A 409 10.65 -14.99 -11.05
CA ALA A 409 9.32 -15.57 -11.04
C ALA A 409 8.84 -15.84 -9.60
N LEU A 410 7.71 -15.28 -9.21
CA LEU A 410 7.09 -15.58 -7.92
C LEU A 410 6.49 -17.00 -7.93
N PRO A 411 6.68 -17.80 -6.87
CA PRO A 411 6.00 -19.07 -6.71
C PRO A 411 4.48 -18.86 -6.55
N GLU A 412 3.69 -19.89 -6.85
CA GLU A 412 2.22 -19.82 -6.74
C GLU A 412 1.72 -19.50 -5.31
N SER A 413 2.51 -19.84 -4.31
CA SER A 413 2.25 -19.58 -2.89
C SER A 413 2.70 -18.19 -2.42
N ALA A 414 3.05 -17.27 -3.32
CA ALA A 414 3.47 -15.90 -2.97
C ALA A 414 2.84 -14.87 -3.89
N GLY A 415 2.52 -13.70 -3.35
CA GLY A 415 1.93 -12.61 -4.12
C GLY A 415 0.56 -12.99 -4.71
N GLU A 416 -0.27 -13.71 -3.95
CA GLU A 416 -1.58 -14.23 -4.39
C GLU A 416 -2.54 -13.11 -4.80
N ASP A 417 -2.31 -11.89 -4.31
CA ASP A 417 -3.14 -10.72 -4.61
C ASP A 417 -2.31 -9.57 -5.24
N SER A 418 -1.16 -9.91 -5.81
CA SER A 418 -0.19 -8.94 -6.34
C SER A 418 -0.12 -9.04 -7.86
N VAL A 419 -0.32 -7.91 -8.52
CA VAL A 419 -0.15 -7.73 -9.97
C VAL A 419 0.94 -6.68 -10.17
N SER A 420 1.83 -6.88 -11.15
CA SER A 420 2.89 -5.91 -11.38
C SER A 420 2.34 -4.61 -11.97
N ILE A 421 2.77 -3.50 -11.38
CA ILE A 421 2.51 -2.14 -11.89
C ILE A 421 3.68 -1.60 -12.74
N LEU A 422 4.71 -2.41 -13.01
CA LEU A 422 5.83 -1.97 -13.84
C LEU A 422 5.38 -1.47 -15.22
N PRO A 423 4.43 -2.10 -15.94
CA PRO A 423 3.93 -1.54 -17.17
C PRO A 423 3.38 -0.11 -17.04
N ALA A 424 2.62 0.18 -15.97
CA ALA A 424 2.10 1.52 -15.72
C ALA A 424 3.20 2.53 -15.34
N LEU A 425 4.21 2.10 -14.56
CA LEU A 425 5.39 2.92 -14.25
C LEU A 425 6.14 3.33 -15.52
N LEU A 426 6.18 2.45 -16.53
CA LEU A 426 6.81 2.69 -17.82
C LEU A 426 5.87 3.38 -18.84
N GLY A 427 4.67 3.81 -18.41
CA GLY A 427 3.73 4.58 -19.22
C GLY A 427 2.70 3.74 -19.99
N GLY A 428 2.57 2.46 -19.69
CA GLY A 428 1.49 1.60 -20.21
C GLY A 428 0.12 2.04 -19.70
N SER A 429 -0.92 1.85 -20.49
CA SER A 429 -2.30 2.29 -20.21
C SER A 429 -3.30 1.14 -20.03
N GLU A 430 -2.88 -0.10 -20.18
CA GLU A 430 -3.78 -1.24 -20.07
C GLU A 430 -4.15 -1.50 -18.59
N PRO A 431 -5.43 -1.76 -18.28
CA PRO A 431 -5.87 -2.11 -16.93
C PRO A 431 -5.14 -3.34 -16.40
N MET A 432 -4.57 -3.24 -15.21
CA MET A 432 -3.76 -4.32 -14.62
C MET A 432 -4.60 -5.28 -13.78
N HIS A 433 -5.64 -4.78 -13.11
CA HIS A 433 -6.52 -5.56 -12.26
C HIS A 433 -7.87 -5.83 -12.90
N GLU A 434 -8.38 -7.06 -12.74
CA GLU A 434 -9.80 -7.36 -12.97
C GLU A 434 -10.66 -6.64 -11.94
N ALA A 435 -10.28 -6.70 -10.67
CA ALA A 435 -10.88 -5.99 -9.54
C ALA A 435 -9.93 -5.95 -8.36
N VAL A 436 -10.14 -5.01 -7.45
CA VAL A 436 -9.39 -4.86 -6.20
C VAL A 436 -10.32 -5.00 -5.00
N VAL A 437 -9.79 -5.51 -3.88
CA VAL A 437 -10.56 -5.74 -2.64
C VAL A 437 -10.02 -4.85 -1.54
N HIS A 438 -10.92 -4.19 -0.83
CA HIS A 438 -10.63 -3.35 0.33
C HIS A 438 -11.28 -3.93 1.58
N HIS A 439 -10.70 -3.63 2.72
CA HIS A 439 -11.09 -4.21 4.01
C HIS A 439 -11.04 -3.14 5.11
N SER A 440 -12.14 -2.96 5.82
CA SER A 440 -12.21 -1.99 6.90
C SER A 440 -11.64 -2.55 8.22
N ILE A 441 -11.53 -1.69 9.24
CA ILE A 441 -11.11 -2.12 10.58
C ILE A 441 -12.03 -3.18 11.19
N GLN A 442 -13.33 -3.11 10.90
CA GLN A 442 -14.31 -4.09 11.41
C GLN A 442 -14.39 -5.35 10.57
N GLY A 443 -13.56 -5.50 9.53
CA GLY A 443 -13.57 -6.65 8.65
C GLY A 443 -14.65 -6.59 7.57
N ARG A 444 -15.17 -5.38 7.26
CA ARG A 444 -16.11 -5.20 6.16
C ARG A 444 -15.36 -5.20 4.84
N PHE A 445 -15.90 -5.88 3.85
CA PHE A 445 -15.33 -5.94 2.52
C PHE A 445 -15.91 -4.85 1.61
N ALA A 446 -15.08 -4.37 0.70
CA ALA A 446 -15.52 -3.76 -0.54
C ALA A 446 -14.74 -4.37 -1.71
N ILE A 447 -15.39 -4.50 -2.86
CA ILE A 447 -14.76 -4.88 -4.12
C ILE A 447 -15.01 -3.80 -5.16
N ARG A 448 -13.96 -3.45 -5.90
CA ARG A 448 -14.04 -2.46 -6.97
C ARG A 448 -13.60 -3.07 -8.30
N GLN A 449 -14.43 -2.91 -9.33
CA GLN A 449 -14.13 -3.27 -10.72
C GLN A 449 -14.42 -2.07 -11.62
N GLY A 450 -13.37 -1.49 -12.19
CA GLY A 450 -13.47 -0.22 -12.91
C GLY A 450 -14.06 0.87 -12.02
N ASP A 451 -15.14 1.50 -12.47
CA ASP A 451 -15.80 2.59 -11.73
C ASP A 451 -16.81 2.10 -10.69
N TRP A 452 -17.17 0.81 -10.70
CA TRP A 452 -18.15 0.25 -9.77
C TRP A 452 -17.50 -0.26 -8.48
N LYS A 453 -17.95 0.25 -7.33
CA LYS A 453 -17.54 -0.22 -6.00
C LYS A 453 -18.73 -0.72 -5.21
N LEU A 454 -18.67 -1.99 -4.80
CA LEU A 454 -19.66 -2.65 -3.94
C LEU A 454 -19.08 -2.81 -2.54
N VAL A 455 -19.79 -2.28 -1.55
CA VAL A 455 -19.47 -2.32 -0.12
C VAL A 455 -20.43 -3.26 0.60
N PHE A 456 -19.93 -4.17 1.43
CA PHE A 456 -20.71 -5.20 2.12
C PHE A 456 -21.00 -4.82 3.58
N CYS A 457 -21.54 -3.63 3.78
CA CYS A 457 -22.12 -3.19 5.05
C CYS A 457 -23.05 -1.98 4.80
N SER A 458 -23.88 -1.64 5.80
CA SER A 458 -24.86 -0.56 5.67
C SER A 458 -24.28 0.83 5.96
N GLY A 459 -23.19 0.91 6.74
CA GLY A 459 -22.57 2.16 7.20
C GLY A 459 -21.10 2.27 6.80
N SER A 460 -20.31 2.94 7.65
CA SER A 460 -18.88 3.17 7.42
C SER A 460 -18.01 1.92 7.49
N GLY A 461 -18.50 0.85 8.11
CA GLY A 461 -17.69 -0.33 8.41
C GLY A 461 -16.49 -0.04 9.32
N GLY A 462 -16.38 1.17 9.86
CA GLY A 462 -15.25 1.67 10.61
C GLY A 462 -15.61 2.58 11.77
N TRP A 463 -14.96 3.75 11.83
CA TRP A 463 -15.15 4.76 12.90
C TRP A 463 -16.04 5.94 12.46
N GLY A 464 -16.28 6.08 11.16
CA GLY A 464 -17.09 7.15 10.60
C GLY A 464 -18.59 6.96 10.80
N HIS A 465 -19.36 7.99 10.44
CA HIS A 465 -20.81 8.00 10.57
C HIS A 465 -21.51 8.03 9.20
N PRO A 466 -22.70 7.35 9.09
CA PRO A 466 -23.30 6.50 10.13
C PRO A 466 -22.47 5.22 10.38
N SER A 467 -22.52 4.71 11.61
CA SER A 467 -22.02 3.36 11.90
C SER A 467 -22.90 2.30 11.21
N ASP A 468 -22.43 1.05 11.11
CA ASP A 468 -23.25 -0.02 10.52
C ASP A 468 -24.58 -0.20 11.27
N SER A 469 -24.56 -0.11 12.61
CA SER A 469 -25.76 -0.22 13.44
C SER A 469 -26.72 0.95 13.25
N ASP A 470 -26.21 2.19 13.20
CA ASP A 470 -27.04 3.37 12.98
C ASP A 470 -27.68 3.37 11.60
N ALA A 471 -26.90 3.03 10.57
CA ALA A 471 -27.40 2.92 9.20
C ALA A 471 -28.49 1.85 9.09
N THR A 472 -28.29 0.67 9.69
CA THR A 472 -29.29 -0.41 9.71
C THR A 472 -30.56 0.03 10.46
N ALA A 473 -30.43 0.71 11.60
CA ALA A 473 -31.57 1.23 12.34
C ALA A 473 -32.37 2.29 11.57
N GLN A 474 -31.71 3.00 10.65
CA GLN A 474 -32.33 3.97 9.72
C GLN A 474 -32.91 3.31 8.47
N GLY A 475 -32.87 1.97 8.35
CA GLY A 475 -33.40 1.23 7.20
C GLY A 475 -32.48 1.22 5.98
N ALA A 476 -31.19 1.52 6.15
CA ALA A 476 -30.24 1.43 5.05
C ALA A 476 -30.06 -0.03 4.60
N PRO A 477 -29.88 -0.28 3.30
CA PRO A 477 -29.69 -1.61 2.76
C PRO A 477 -28.36 -2.23 3.28
N PRO A 478 -28.25 -3.56 3.26
CA PRO A 478 -27.07 -4.28 3.80
C PRO A 478 -25.83 -4.12 2.93
N VAL A 479 -25.96 -3.55 1.74
CA VAL A 479 -24.86 -3.25 0.81
C VAL A 479 -24.98 -1.83 0.27
N GLN A 480 -23.85 -1.29 -0.19
CA GLN A 480 -23.78 0.00 -0.84
C GLN A 480 -23.08 -0.18 -2.20
N LEU A 481 -23.68 0.31 -3.28
CA LEU A 481 -23.08 0.33 -4.61
C LEU A 481 -22.87 1.76 -5.07
N TYR A 482 -21.65 2.07 -5.52
CA TYR A 482 -21.29 3.39 -6.00
C TYR A 482 -20.70 3.34 -7.41
N ASP A 483 -21.07 4.34 -8.22
CA ASP A 483 -20.43 4.65 -9.50
C ASP A 483 -19.41 5.77 -9.28
N LEU A 484 -18.15 5.40 -9.07
CA LEU A 484 -17.09 6.34 -8.69
C LEU A 484 -16.69 7.31 -9.80
N ALA A 485 -17.07 7.04 -11.06
CA ALA A 485 -16.88 8.00 -12.17
C ALA A 485 -17.79 9.21 -12.01
N ASN A 486 -19.04 9.00 -11.55
CA ASN A 486 -20.05 10.04 -11.41
C ASN A 486 -20.24 10.47 -9.94
N ASP A 487 -19.86 9.65 -8.97
CA ASP A 487 -19.98 9.89 -7.54
C ASP A 487 -18.71 9.49 -6.78
N PRO A 488 -17.58 10.19 -6.98
CA PRO A 488 -16.32 9.89 -6.30
C PRO A 488 -16.38 10.15 -4.79
N ALA A 489 -17.44 10.80 -4.30
CA ALA A 489 -17.69 11.08 -2.89
C ALA A 489 -18.54 9.99 -2.21
N GLU A 490 -18.96 8.94 -2.92
CA GLU A 490 -19.76 7.84 -2.38
C GLU A 490 -21.00 8.33 -1.62
N SER A 491 -21.70 9.33 -2.22
CA SER A 491 -22.83 10.02 -1.60
C SER A 491 -24.17 9.36 -1.89
N SER A 492 -24.27 8.60 -2.98
CA SER A 492 -25.52 8.06 -3.51
C SER A 492 -25.43 6.55 -3.70
N ASN A 493 -26.00 5.78 -2.77
CA ASN A 493 -26.12 4.33 -2.94
C ASN A 493 -27.12 3.99 -4.06
N VAL A 494 -26.67 3.28 -5.08
CA VAL A 494 -27.45 2.93 -6.28
C VAL A 494 -27.70 1.42 -6.42
N GLU A 495 -27.51 0.61 -5.38
CA GLU A 495 -27.62 -0.85 -5.40
C GLU A 495 -28.97 -1.33 -5.92
N ALA A 496 -30.07 -0.66 -5.56
CA ALA A 496 -31.41 -1.03 -6.01
C ALA A 496 -31.64 -0.79 -7.52
N LYS A 497 -30.84 0.11 -8.13
CA LYS A 497 -30.93 0.44 -9.56
C LYS A 497 -30.10 -0.50 -10.43
N HIS A 498 -29.08 -1.16 -9.84
CA HIS A 498 -28.10 -1.97 -10.56
C HIS A 498 -27.90 -3.34 -9.90
N PRO A 499 -28.96 -4.17 -9.75
CA PRO A 499 -28.88 -5.48 -9.09
C PRO A 499 -27.98 -6.47 -9.84
N ASP A 500 -27.79 -6.31 -11.14
CA ASP A 500 -26.88 -7.08 -11.98
C ASP A 500 -25.41 -6.81 -11.62
N VAL A 501 -25.05 -5.55 -11.37
CA VAL A 501 -23.71 -5.14 -10.91
C VAL A 501 -23.44 -5.67 -9.50
N VAL A 502 -24.42 -5.54 -8.58
CA VAL A 502 -24.33 -6.13 -7.23
C VAL A 502 -24.03 -7.61 -7.30
N ARG A 503 -24.79 -8.37 -8.10
CA ARG A 503 -24.58 -9.83 -8.27
C ARG A 503 -23.20 -10.14 -8.83
N ARG A 504 -22.82 -9.49 -9.92
CA ARG A 504 -21.51 -9.70 -10.58
C ARG A 504 -20.34 -9.48 -9.63
N LEU A 505 -20.33 -8.36 -8.87
CA LEU A 505 -19.26 -8.03 -7.93
C LEU A 505 -19.27 -8.96 -6.71
N THR A 506 -20.46 -9.39 -6.25
CA THR A 506 -20.60 -10.39 -5.20
C THR A 506 -19.98 -11.72 -5.61
N ASP A 507 -20.28 -12.20 -6.83
CA ASP A 507 -19.74 -13.46 -7.36
C ASP A 507 -18.23 -13.37 -7.58
N LEU A 508 -17.73 -12.21 -7.99
CA LEU A 508 -16.31 -11.96 -8.16
C LEU A 508 -15.57 -12.03 -6.80
N LEU A 509 -16.10 -11.37 -5.76
CA LEU A 509 -15.52 -11.46 -4.41
C LEU A 509 -15.55 -12.91 -3.89
N ARG A 510 -16.67 -13.61 -4.07
CA ARG A 510 -16.79 -15.04 -3.71
C ARG A 510 -15.70 -15.87 -4.39
N ARG A 511 -15.48 -15.64 -5.68
CA ARG A 511 -14.44 -16.32 -6.46
C ARG A 511 -13.06 -16.06 -5.86
N TYR A 512 -12.70 -14.82 -5.54
CA TYR A 512 -11.39 -14.46 -4.95
C TYR A 512 -11.17 -15.07 -3.57
N ILE A 513 -12.22 -15.16 -2.75
CA ILE A 513 -12.17 -15.80 -1.44
C ILE A 513 -11.96 -17.31 -1.59
N THR A 514 -12.76 -17.97 -2.44
CA THR A 514 -12.72 -19.45 -2.59
C THR A 514 -11.45 -19.93 -3.30
N GLN A 515 -10.94 -19.16 -4.24
CA GLN A 515 -9.68 -19.46 -4.94
C GLN A 515 -8.43 -19.11 -4.12
N GLY A 516 -8.57 -18.39 -3.00
CA GLY A 516 -7.46 -17.95 -2.17
C GLY A 516 -6.54 -16.91 -2.84
N ARG A 517 -6.97 -16.32 -3.97
CA ARG A 517 -6.20 -15.32 -4.72
C ARG A 517 -7.11 -14.41 -5.56
N SER A 518 -6.64 -13.19 -5.84
CA SER A 518 -7.25 -12.25 -6.79
C SER A 518 -6.38 -12.00 -8.04
N ALA A 519 -5.06 -12.20 -7.92
CA ALA A 519 -4.16 -12.12 -9.08
C ALA A 519 -4.32 -13.34 -10.01
N PRO A 520 -4.05 -13.19 -11.31
CA PRO A 520 -4.07 -14.30 -12.26
C PRO A 520 -3.14 -15.46 -11.86
N ASN A 521 -3.51 -16.67 -12.25
CA ASN A 521 -2.65 -17.84 -12.08
C ASN A 521 -1.41 -17.74 -12.97
N ARG A 522 -0.25 -18.08 -12.41
CA ARG A 522 1.04 -18.02 -13.10
C ARG A 522 1.44 -19.36 -13.76
N GLY A 523 0.48 -20.25 -14.02
CA GLY A 523 0.68 -21.50 -14.76
C GLY A 523 0.54 -22.80 -13.97
N GLY A 524 0.22 -22.73 -12.65
CA GLY A 524 -0.06 -23.86 -11.80
C GLY A 524 -1.55 -24.13 -11.61
N ARG A 525 -1.91 -25.30 -11.02
CA ARG A 525 -3.25 -25.50 -10.48
C ARG A 525 -3.46 -24.55 -9.31
N ALA A 526 -4.41 -23.61 -9.47
CA ALA A 526 -4.74 -22.64 -8.45
C ALA A 526 -5.10 -23.31 -7.12
N SER A 527 -4.30 -23.09 -6.11
CA SER A 527 -4.74 -23.21 -4.73
C SER A 527 -3.99 -22.21 -3.87
N GLY A 528 -4.35 -20.94 -4.01
CA GLY A 528 -4.15 -20.03 -2.91
C GLY A 528 -4.98 -20.56 -1.76
N GLN A 529 -4.42 -20.74 -0.56
CA GLN A 529 -5.19 -21.12 0.62
C GLN A 529 -5.32 -19.92 1.54
N ASN A 530 -6.53 -19.70 2.03
CA ASN A 530 -6.70 -18.85 3.20
C ASN A 530 -6.17 -19.61 4.42
N ASP A 531 -5.40 -18.96 5.28
CA ASP A 531 -4.81 -19.58 6.48
C ASP A 531 -5.92 -20.02 7.46
N VAL A 532 -7.05 -19.33 7.41
CA VAL A 532 -8.24 -19.60 8.19
C VAL A 532 -9.48 -19.44 7.29
N PRO A 533 -10.62 -20.05 7.64
CA PRO A 533 -11.85 -19.82 6.91
C PRO A 533 -12.24 -18.34 6.87
N VAL A 534 -12.41 -17.79 5.69
CA VAL A 534 -12.90 -16.42 5.49
C VAL A 534 -14.42 -16.45 5.46
N ARG A 535 -15.05 -15.71 6.37
CA ARG A 535 -16.52 -15.58 6.37
C ARG A 535 -16.93 -14.67 5.22
N LEU A 536 -17.74 -15.23 4.34
CA LEU A 536 -18.42 -14.44 3.31
C LEU A 536 -19.37 -13.45 3.97
N PRO A 537 -19.50 -12.22 3.47
CA PRO A 537 -20.57 -11.33 3.89
C PRO A 537 -21.94 -12.01 3.72
N GLU A 538 -22.87 -11.81 4.67
CA GLU A 538 -24.18 -12.51 4.69
C GLU A 538 -24.97 -12.33 3.38
N VAL A 539 -24.85 -11.18 2.72
CA VAL A 539 -25.46 -10.89 1.42
C VAL A 539 -24.95 -11.81 0.30
N VAL A 540 -23.71 -12.32 0.43
CA VAL A 540 -23.11 -13.24 -0.54
C VAL A 540 -23.73 -14.64 -0.47
N THR A 541 -24.35 -14.99 0.65
CA THR A 541 -24.97 -16.32 0.85
C THR A 541 -26.42 -16.40 0.37
N GLN A 542 -27.14 -15.28 0.26
CA GLN A 542 -28.55 -15.28 -0.17
C GLN A 542 -28.76 -15.41 -1.68
N GLY A 543 -27.73 -15.22 -2.49
CA GLY A 543 -27.80 -15.35 -3.96
C GLY A 543 -27.47 -16.74 -4.52
N ALA A 544 -27.31 -17.77 -3.67
CA ALA A 544 -26.93 -19.13 -4.10
C ALA A 544 -28.11 -20.13 -4.14
N SER A 545 -29.33 -19.63 -4.00
CA SER A 545 -30.54 -20.50 -3.94
C SER A 545 -31.61 -20.12 -4.96
N ASP A 546 -31.21 -19.79 -6.20
CA ASP A 546 -32.15 -19.78 -7.36
C ASP A 546 -31.53 -20.50 -8.57
#